data_4bf2d6b2546928ab95953ecf90126cf7
#
_entry.id   4bf2d6b2546928ab95953ecf90126cf7
#
_cell.length_a   1.000
_cell.length_b   1.000
_cell.length_c   1.000
_cell.angle_alpha   90.00
_cell.angle_beta   90.00
_cell.angle_gamma   90.00
#
_symmetry.space_group_name_H-M   'P 1'
#
loop_
_entity.id
_entity.type
_entity.pdbx_description
1 polymer ?
#
loop_
_entity_poly.entity_id
_entity_poly.type
_entity_poly.pdbx_seq_one_letter_code
_entity_poly.pdbx_strand_id
1 'polypeptide(L)'
;MTIAEEFSSWAISLKTKDISDKSRNVLKFLVKDICGVIVSARNENYIKSLVNTYSGTGDIISLGHGKKFDQFSSAIIAGTAAHGEDFDDTFEGNPMHVGASMIPALLSAGQKYNLSGDQILKALAVGSELICRLALVAQIGRAHV
;
A
#
# COMPACT_ATOMS: atom_id res chain seq x y z
N MET A 1 6.89 10.86 27.30
CA MET A 1 6.61 10.72 25.86
C MET A 1 5.90 9.39 25.65
N THR A 2 4.80 9.37 24.96
CA THR A 2 4.09 8.12 24.64
C THR A 2 4.75 7.45 23.43
N ILE A 3 4.51 6.16 23.22
CA ILE A 3 5.01 5.43 22.02
C ILE A 3 4.55 6.11 20.72
N ALA A 4 3.31 6.64 20.71
CA ALA A 4 2.78 7.37 19.56
C ALA A 4 3.55 8.67 19.29
N GLU A 5 3.92 9.42 20.31
CA GLU A 5 4.73 10.64 20.18
C GLU A 5 6.15 10.33 19.71
N GLU A 6 6.76 9.27 20.23
CA GLU A 6 8.09 8.83 19.81
C GLU A 6 8.11 8.39 18.34
N PHE A 7 7.15 7.54 17.96
CA PHE A 7 7.01 7.08 16.58
C PHE A 7 6.73 8.24 15.62
N SER A 8 5.83 9.14 15.97
CA SER A 8 5.50 10.31 15.15
C SER A 8 6.70 11.22 14.97
N SER A 9 7.46 11.47 16.04
CA SER A 9 8.68 12.28 15.97
C SER A 9 9.73 11.66 15.08
N TRP A 10 9.93 10.35 15.18
CA TRP A 10 10.82 9.60 14.29
C TRP A 10 10.34 9.69 12.84
N ALA A 11 9.06 9.42 12.56
CA ALA A 11 8.50 9.42 11.21
C ALA A 11 8.65 10.79 10.52
N ILE A 12 8.45 11.87 11.27
CA ILE A 12 8.64 13.25 10.76
C ILE A 12 10.12 13.52 10.47
N SER A 13 11.02 13.13 11.38
CA SER A 13 12.45 13.40 11.28
C SER A 13 13.16 12.57 10.22
N LEU A 14 12.64 11.40 9.86
CA LEU A 14 13.23 10.49 8.88
C LEU A 14 13.42 11.21 7.54
N LYS A 15 14.62 11.15 6.99
CA LYS A 15 14.93 11.64 5.64
C LYS A 15 15.12 10.44 4.71
N THR A 16 14.78 10.59 3.44
CA THR A 16 14.91 9.50 2.47
C THR A 16 16.35 8.98 2.37
N LYS A 17 17.34 9.85 2.56
CA LYS A 17 18.77 9.47 2.59
C LYS A 17 19.17 8.58 3.76
N ASP A 18 18.38 8.58 4.84
CA ASP A 18 18.65 7.77 6.05
C ASP A 18 18.12 6.33 5.89
N ILE A 19 17.32 6.07 4.84
CA ILE A 19 16.88 4.73 4.46
C ILE A 19 18.04 4.02 3.78
N SER A 20 18.49 2.89 4.33
CA SER A 20 19.61 2.12 3.77
C SER A 20 19.33 1.69 2.31
N ASP A 21 20.36 1.53 1.51
CA ASP A 21 20.19 1.06 0.11
C ASP A 21 19.53 -0.31 0.05
N LYS A 22 19.81 -1.19 1.01
CA LYS A 22 19.14 -2.49 1.12
C LYS A 22 17.64 -2.32 1.32
N SER A 23 17.21 -1.53 2.29
CA SER A 23 15.80 -1.26 2.57
C SER A 23 15.14 -0.57 1.39
N ARG A 24 15.79 0.43 0.80
CA ARG A 24 15.31 1.14 -0.38
C ARG A 24 15.03 0.19 -1.56
N ASN A 25 15.95 -0.75 -1.81
CA ASN A 25 15.77 -1.73 -2.87
C ASN A 25 14.62 -2.68 -2.58
N VAL A 26 14.49 -3.18 -1.34
CA VAL A 26 13.36 -4.03 -0.93
C VAL A 26 12.03 -3.29 -1.15
N LEU A 27 11.91 -2.05 -0.69
CA LEU A 27 10.69 -1.26 -0.89
C LEU A 27 10.36 -1.03 -2.38
N LYS A 28 11.37 -0.81 -3.22
CA LYS A 28 11.19 -0.68 -4.67
C LYS A 28 10.73 -2.01 -5.30
N PHE A 29 11.25 -3.14 -4.84
CA PHE A 29 10.77 -4.45 -5.30
C PHE A 29 9.33 -4.70 -4.86
N LEU A 30 8.99 -4.36 -3.62
CA LEU A 30 7.63 -4.47 -3.12
C LEU A 30 6.64 -3.64 -3.97
N VAL A 31 7.00 -2.41 -4.33
CA VAL A 31 6.16 -1.59 -5.23
C VAL A 31 5.97 -2.28 -6.58
N LYS A 32 7.04 -2.83 -7.17
CA LYS A 32 6.95 -3.53 -8.47
C LYS A 32 6.08 -4.77 -8.38
N ASP A 33 6.25 -5.55 -7.33
CA ASP A 33 5.51 -6.77 -7.08
C ASP A 33 4.01 -6.48 -6.98
N ILE A 34 3.63 -5.61 -6.07
CA ILE A 34 2.22 -5.21 -5.88
C ILE A 34 1.61 -4.60 -7.15
N CYS A 35 2.35 -3.77 -7.88
CA CYS A 35 1.87 -3.26 -9.17
C CYS A 35 1.64 -4.40 -10.18
N GLY A 36 2.49 -5.42 -10.18
CA GLY A 36 2.34 -6.61 -11.01
C GLY A 36 1.09 -7.40 -10.65
N VAL A 37 0.86 -7.65 -9.36
CA VAL A 37 -0.33 -8.35 -8.84
C VAL A 37 -1.62 -7.60 -9.20
N ILE A 38 -1.65 -6.27 -8.97
CA ILE A 38 -2.80 -5.42 -9.34
C ILE A 38 -3.13 -5.55 -10.84
N VAL A 39 -2.12 -5.47 -11.69
CA VAL A 39 -2.31 -5.57 -13.16
C VAL A 39 -2.75 -6.98 -13.55
N SER A 40 -2.25 -8.01 -12.89
CA SER A 40 -2.66 -9.41 -13.12
C SER A 40 -4.15 -9.61 -12.84
N ALA A 41 -4.63 -9.14 -11.69
CA ALA A 41 -6.02 -9.31 -11.25
C ALA A 41 -7.02 -8.36 -11.91
N ARG A 42 -6.58 -7.41 -12.76
CA ARG A 42 -7.44 -6.33 -13.32
C ARG A 42 -8.70 -6.80 -14.05
N ASN A 43 -8.67 -8.04 -14.58
CA ASN A 43 -9.77 -8.62 -15.35
C ASN A 43 -10.64 -9.58 -14.56
N GLU A 44 -10.36 -9.77 -13.27
CA GLU A 44 -11.16 -10.63 -12.40
C GLU A 44 -12.59 -10.07 -12.22
N ASN A 45 -13.55 -10.96 -12.04
CA ASN A 45 -14.97 -10.57 -12.00
C ASN A 45 -15.27 -9.63 -10.82
N TYR A 46 -14.64 -9.85 -9.67
CA TYR A 46 -14.81 -8.99 -8.50
C TYR A 46 -14.22 -7.59 -8.73
N ILE A 47 -13.10 -7.48 -9.48
CA ILE A 47 -12.53 -6.17 -9.86
C ILE A 47 -13.41 -5.46 -10.88
N LYS A 48 -13.93 -6.18 -11.90
CA LYS A 48 -14.89 -5.60 -12.86
C LYS A 48 -16.13 -5.05 -12.15
N SER A 49 -16.62 -5.77 -11.14
CA SER A 49 -17.76 -5.33 -10.33
C SER A 49 -17.46 -4.04 -9.58
N LEU A 50 -16.28 -3.93 -8.95
CA LEU A 50 -15.86 -2.69 -8.28
C LEU A 50 -15.72 -1.53 -9.28
N VAL A 51 -15.04 -1.74 -10.41
CA VAL A 51 -14.87 -0.73 -11.46
C VAL A 51 -16.21 -0.22 -12.02
N ASN A 52 -17.22 -1.08 -12.06
CA ASN A 52 -18.57 -0.70 -12.50
C ASN A 52 -19.35 0.03 -11.40
N THR A 53 -19.16 -0.35 -10.14
CA THR A 53 -19.82 0.28 -8.98
C THR A 53 -19.27 1.69 -8.74
N TYR A 54 -17.97 1.84 -8.78
CA TYR A 54 -17.28 3.13 -8.64
C TYR A 54 -17.18 3.83 -10.00
N SER A 55 -18.29 4.20 -10.60
CA SER A 55 -18.33 4.88 -11.89
C SER A 55 -17.88 6.35 -11.77
N GLY A 56 -16.68 6.56 -11.97
CA GLY A 56 -15.80 7.59 -12.31
C GLY A 56 -16.21 9.07 -12.32
N THR A 57 -16.20 9.72 -11.16
CA THR A 57 -16.06 11.17 -11.11
C THR A 57 -14.79 11.54 -10.34
N GLY A 58 -13.66 11.55 -11.01
CA GLY A 58 -12.38 11.87 -10.37
C GLY A 58 -11.28 12.05 -11.40
N ASP A 59 -10.08 12.27 -10.90
CA ASP A 59 -8.87 12.54 -11.70
C ASP A 59 -7.75 11.52 -11.46
N ILE A 60 -7.98 10.52 -10.57
CA ILE A 60 -7.01 9.52 -10.17
C ILE A 60 -7.18 8.24 -11.01
N ILE A 61 -6.08 7.76 -11.58
CA ILE A 61 -6.05 6.50 -12.32
C ILE A 61 -5.80 5.34 -11.34
N SER A 62 -6.69 4.36 -11.34
CA SER A 62 -6.40 3.07 -10.70
C SER A 62 -5.57 2.22 -11.68
N LEU A 63 -4.46 1.68 -11.17
CA LEU A 63 -3.52 0.91 -11.98
C LEU A 63 -4.22 -0.27 -12.69
N GLY A 64 -3.96 -0.43 -13.99
CA GLY A 64 -4.58 -1.46 -14.82
C GLY A 64 -5.93 -1.06 -15.45
N HIS A 65 -6.47 0.12 -15.14
CA HIS A 65 -7.74 0.60 -15.66
C HIS A 65 -7.60 1.97 -16.36
N GLY A 66 -8.26 2.13 -17.51
CA GLY A 66 -8.26 3.37 -18.28
C GLY A 66 -9.21 4.46 -17.75
N LYS A 67 -10.06 4.11 -16.77
CA LYS A 67 -11.01 5.05 -16.15
C LYS A 67 -10.34 5.85 -15.03
N LYS A 68 -10.85 7.05 -14.79
CA LYS A 68 -10.47 7.87 -13.64
C LYS A 68 -11.50 7.75 -12.52
N PHE A 69 -11.02 7.81 -11.30
CA PHE A 69 -11.82 7.63 -10.08
C PHE A 69 -11.48 8.75 -9.07
N ASP A 70 -12.28 8.89 -8.04
CA ASP A 70 -11.85 9.61 -6.85
C ASP A 70 -10.74 8.84 -6.12
N GLN A 71 -10.09 9.51 -5.17
CA GLN A 71 -8.94 8.96 -4.45
C GLN A 71 -9.26 7.65 -3.72
N PHE A 72 -10.40 7.58 -3.06
CA PHE A 72 -10.77 6.39 -2.27
C PHE A 72 -11.15 5.22 -3.16
N SER A 73 -11.96 5.46 -4.17
CA SER A 73 -12.35 4.43 -5.14
C SER A 73 -11.14 3.84 -5.85
N SER A 74 -10.19 4.68 -6.27
CA SER A 74 -8.94 4.22 -6.89
C SER A 74 -8.13 3.33 -5.93
N ALA A 75 -8.00 3.72 -4.67
CA ALA A 75 -7.28 2.94 -3.66
C ALA A 75 -7.98 1.61 -3.34
N ILE A 76 -9.33 1.60 -3.25
CA ILE A 76 -10.10 0.39 -2.98
C ILE A 76 -9.98 -0.60 -4.14
N ILE A 77 -10.16 -0.15 -5.39
CA ILE A 77 -10.04 -1.01 -6.57
C ILE A 77 -8.65 -1.64 -6.62
N ALA A 78 -7.60 -0.82 -6.49
CA ALA A 78 -6.23 -1.30 -6.54
C ALA A 78 -5.86 -2.20 -5.34
N GLY A 79 -6.34 -1.89 -4.13
CA GLY A 79 -6.09 -2.70 -2.93
C GLY A 79 -6.79 -4.06 -3.00
N THR A 80 -8.02 -4.10 -3.50
CA THR A 80 -8.73 -5.36 -3.73
C THR A 80 -8.04 -6.20 -4.81
N ALA A 81 -7.53 -5.58 -5.87
CA ALA A 81 -6.76 -6.27 -6.90
C ALA A 81 -5.40 -6.78 -6.37
N ALA A 82 -4.78 -6.04 -5.46
CA ALA A 82 -3.51 -6.43 -4.85
C ALA A 82 -3.63 -7.69 -3.99
N HIS A 83 -4.73 -7.82 -3.24
CA HIS A 83 -4.89 -8.90 -2.26
C HIS A 83 -5.82 -10.04 -2.71
N GLY A 84 -6.67 -9.80 -3.70
CA GLY A 84 -7.75 -10.73 -4.04
C GLY A 84 -7.34 -12.13 -4.48
N GLU A 85 -6.13 -12.30 -5.00
CA GLU A 85 -5.56 -13.58 -5.43
C GLU A 85 -4.55 -14.17 -4.42
N ASP A 86 -4.33 -13.47 -3.29
CA ASP A 86 -3.42 -13.90 -2.21
C ASP A 86 -1.97 -14.19 -2.68
N PHE A 87 -1.49 -13.38 -3.63
CA PHE A 87 -0.11 -13.43 -4.17
C PHE A 87 0.79 -12.29 -3.66
N ASP A 88 0.26 -11.42 -2.82
CA ASP A 88 0.96 -10.27 -2.29
C ASP A 88 1.91 -10.64 -1.13
N ASP A 89 2.78 -9.69 -0.78
CA ASP A 89 3.79 -9.87 0.25
C ASP A 89 3.21 -10.25 1.61
N THR A 90 3.95 -11.07 2.33
CA THR A 90 3.60 -11.48 3.69
C THR A 90 4.76 -11.22 4.64
N PHE A 91 4.50 -10.58 5.77
CA PHE A 91 5.49 -10.39 6.82
C PHE A 91 5.64 -11.69 7.63
N GLU A 92 6.87 -12.24 7.66
CA GLU A 92 7.15 -13.56 8.24
C GLU A 92 6.81 -13.67 9.75
N GLY A 93 6.92 -12.56 10.48
CA GLY A 93 6.67 -12.54 11.93
C GLY A 93 5.19 -12.63 12.33
N ASN A 94 4.28 -12.32 11.40
CA ASN A 94 2.82 -12.38 11.55
C ASN A 94 2.21 -12.25 10.14
N PRO A 95 1.10 -12.93 9.79
CA PRO A 95 0.51 -12.85 8.46
C PRO A 95 -0.11 -11.47 8.20
N MET A 96 0.76 -10.51 7.89
CA MET A 96 0.40 -9.13 7.53
C MET A 96 0.85 -8.82 6.10
N HIS A 97 -0.07 -8.35 5.29
CA HIS A 97 0.14 -7.99 3.90
C HIS A 97 0.33 -6.46 3.78
N VAL A 98 1.58 -6.02 3.95
CA VAL A 98 1.92 -4.59 4.02
C VAL A 98 1.72 -3.91 2.68
N GLY A 99 2.18 -4.54 1.59
CA GLY A 99 2.15 -3.97 0.26
C GLY A 99 0.74 -3.75 -0.25
N ALA A 100 -0.15 -4.72 -0.09
CA ALA A 100 -1.54 -4.64 -0.57
C ALA A 100 -2.34 -3.51 0.09
N SER A 101 -2.05 -3.18 1.35
CA SER A 101 -2.71 -2.08 2.05
C SER A 101 -2.05 -0.73 1.78
N MET A 102 -0.72 -0.67 1.77
CA MET A 102 0.01 0.60 1.70
C MET A 102 0.17 1.15 0.28
N ILE A 103 0.54 0.31 -0.68
CA ILE A 103 0.93 0.77 -2.01
C ILE A 103 -0.25 1.35 -2.79
N PRO A 104 -1.44 0.72 -2.85
CA PRO A 104 -2.60 1.31 -3.50
C PRO A 104 -2.99 2.68 -2.93
N ALA A 105 -2.97 2.82 -1.61
CA ALA A 105 -3.25 4.07 -0.93
C ALA A 105 -2.21 5.16 -1.27
N LEU A 106 -0.91 4.80 -1.25
CA LEU A 106 0.18 5.72 -1.56
C LEU A 106 0.20 6.13 -3.04
N LEU A 107 -0.10 5.23 -3.98
CA LEU A 107 -0.19 5.57 -5.40
C LEU A 107 -1.35 6.51 -5.67
N SER A 108 -2.49 6.29 -5.03
CA SER A 108 -3.65 7.16 -5.13
C SER A 108 -3.38 8.55 -4.53
N ALA A 109 -2.83 8.60 -3.31
CA ALA A 109 -2.43 9.85 -2.67
C ALA A 109 -1.32 10.56 -3.45
N GLY A 110 -0.36 9.81 -4.00
CA GLY A 110 0.72 10.33 -4.82
C GLY A 110 0.22 11.09 -6.04
N GLN A 111 -0.77 10.55 -6.74
CA GLN A 111 -1.43 11.24 -7.85
C GLN A 111 -2.22 12.47 -7.36
N LYS A 112 -2.99 12.32 -6.29
CA LYS A 112 -3.84 13.40 -5.78
C LYS A 112 -3.05 14.62 -5.33
N TYR A 113 -1.93 14.39 -4.66
CA TYR A 113 -1.11 15.45 -4.06
C TYR A 113 0.19 15.73 -4.82
N ASN A 114 0.36 15.13 -6.00
CA ASN A 114 1.55 15.26 -6.85
C ASN A 114 2.86 14.99 -6.06
N LEU A 115 2.87 13.89 -5.32
CA LEU A 115 4.02 13.52 -4.48
C LEU A 115 5.16 12.97 -5.34
N SER A 116 6.39 13.30 -4.95
CA SER A 116 7.58 12.72 -5.56
C SER A 116 7.75 11.24 -5.17
N GLY A 117 8.52 10.49 -5.97
CA GLY A 117 8.88 9.10 -5.66
C GLY A 117 9.59 8.95 -4.30
N ASP A 118 10.40 9.93 -3.91
CA ASP A 118 11.07 9.96 -2.61
C ASP A 118 10.08 10.12 -1.45
N GLN A 119 9.05 10.94 -1.61
CA GLN A 119 8.00 11.10 -0.60
C GLN A 119 7.18 9.81 -0.45
N ILE A 120 6.83 9.16 -1.57
CA ILE A 120 6.15 7.86 -1.56
C ILE A 120 7.02 6.79 -0.91
N LEU A 121 8.31 6.72 -1.25
CA LEU A 121 9.23 5.74 -0.67
C LEU A 121 9.40 5.94 0.84
N LYS A 122 9.52 7.20 1.30
CA LYS A 122 9.57 7.53 2.73
C LYS A 122 8.27 7.09 3.43
N ALA A 123 7.12 7.42 2.87
CA ALA A 123 5.83 7.06 3.46
C ALA A 123 5.64 5.53 3.52
N LEU A 124 6.07 4.81 2.48
CA LEU A 124 6.06 3.35 2.47
C LEU A 124 6.98 2.78 3.56
N ALA A 125 8.19 3.32 3.73
CA ALA A 125 9.11 2.89 4.77
C ALA A 125 8.52 3.08 6.18
N VAL A 126 7.95 4.26 6.45
CA VAL A 126 7.32 4.58 7.74
C VAL A 126 6.12 3.68 8.01
N GLY A 127 5.25 3.51 7.02
CA GLY A 127 4.04 2.68 7.16
C GLY A 127 4.38 1.20 7.33
N SER A 128 5.35 0.68 6.59
CA SER A 128 5.83 -0.70 6.73
C SER A 128 6.39 -0.96 8.12
N GLU A 129 7.23 -0.06 8.63
CA GLU A 129 7.79 -0.15 9.97
C GLU A 129 6.70 -0.16 11.05
N LEU A 130 5.70 0.72 10.93
CA LEU A 130 4.57 0.78 11.86
C LEU A 130 3.76 -0.52 11.84
N ILE A 131 3.34 -0.96 10.66
CA ILE A 131 2.49 -2.15 10.50
C ILE A 131 3.21 -3.39 11.00
N CYS A 132 4.47 -3.60 10.62
CA CYS A 132 5.24 -4.76 11.06
C CYS A 132 5.46 -4.77 12.60
N ARG A 133 5.75 -3.61 13.21
CA ARG A 133 5.90 -3.53 14.68
C ARG A 133 4.59 -3.76 15.41
N LEU A 134 3.49 -3.20 14.92
CA LEU A 134 2.17 -3.49 15.48
C LEU A 134 1.81 -4.98 15.36
N ALA A 135 2.13 -5.60 14.24
CA ALA A 135 1.92 -7.03 14.02
C ALA A 135 2.68 -7.91 15.02
N LEU A 136 3.90 -7.51 15.41
CA LEU A 136 4.70 -8.26 16.39
C LEU A 136 4.12 -8.20 17.82
N VAL A 137 3.46 -7.10 18.19
CA VAL A 137 2.91 -6.92 19.55
C VAL A 137 1.43 -7.25 19.65
N ALA A 138 0.67 -7.00 18.59
CA ALA A 138 -0.71 -7.42 18.47
C ALA A 138 -0.73 -8.76 17.72
N GLN A 139 -0.74 -9.87 18.43
CA GLN A 139 -0.95 -11.18 17.80
C GLN A 139 -2.38 -11.21 17.22
N ILE A 140 -2.56 -10.54 16.10
CA ILE A 140 -3.84 -10.47 15.40
C ILE A 140 -4.08 -11.81 14.76
N GLY A 141 -5.00 -12.47 15.33
CA GLY A 141 -5.91 -13.48 14.92
C GLY A 141 -5.45 -14.48 13.86
N ARG A 142 -5.09 -15.66 14.27
CA ARG A 142 -5.58 -16.86 13.57
C ARG A 142 -7.02 -17.08 14.05
N ALA A 143 -7.93 -16.21 13.63
CA ALA A 143 -9.29 -16.19 14.16
C ALA A 143 -10.17 -17.32 13.62
N HIS A 144 -9.71 -18.09 12.67
CA HIS A 144 -10.52 -19.13 12.02
C HIS A 144 -9.66 -20.36 11.68
N VAL A 145 -9.38 -21.15 12.69
CA VAL A 145 -9.13 -22.57 12.50
C VAL A 145 -10.08 -23.33 13.43
#